data_b12d8e87f51b7cf13a298f535754be85
#
_entry.id   b12d8e87f51b7cf13a298f535754be85
#
_cell.length_a   1.000
_cell.length_b   1.000
_cell.length_c   1.000
_cell.angle_alpha   90.00
_cell.angle_beta   90.00
_cell.angle_gamma   90.00
#
_symmetry.space_group_name_H-M   'P 1'
#
loop_
_entity.id
_entity.type
_entity.pdbx_description
1 polymer ?
#
loop_
_entity_poly.entity_id
_entity_poly.type
_entity_poly.pdbx_seq_one_letter_code
_entity_poly.pdbx_strand_id
1 'polypeptide(L)'
;MSREFPFYEVKYIHYFEDGTYNPYEYKGNIIEVAKSCFAQLKAEIKQKEYIFGLFREYVEDYSEIVIRDLLINALAHRSLSRQQIVEIRKYDDGGYLEIESPGTFPEGVTVNNYLRRTNPRNPNVMDILREIGLAEKAGSGFDKIFTDLLKKGKSLPEPEETENSVIFRIKSNVVSEKLIEMSLLYENQVGKPMKLDELLVLSEVVNKKRVKVADLANIPNIGAYRLQSVIDRLCGLEFIEPSGKTSGLSYILHVSKRKDLDDKIDCVKSKKQEKARQKEAILRYLDSIPTINNAEARQLLSLQEKDRSKVSRLFAELISENEIVQTEESAANNVKYKRLKG
;
A
#
# COMPACT_ATOMS: atom_id res chain seq x y z
N MET A 1 23.85 -9.45 43.58
CA MET A 1 23.96 -8.60 42.37
C MET A 1 22.65 -8.37 41.63
N SER A 2 21.48 -8.78 42.15
CA SER A 2 20.23 -8.77 41.40
C SER A 2 19.20 -7.71 41.82
N ARG A 3 19.55 -6.78 42.69
CA ARG A 3 18.58 -5.79 43.23
C ARG A 3 18.69 -4.36 42.63
N GLU A 4 19.62 -4.12 41.74
CA GLU A 4 19.84 -2.79 41.15
C GLU A 4 19.51 -2.69 39.66
N PHE A 5 19.21 -3.77 39.00
CA PHE A 5 18.71 -3.72 37.62
C PHE A 5 17.19 -3.74 37.64
N PRO A 6 16.55 -2.80 36.93
CA PRO A 6 15.10 -2.81 36.85
C PRO A 6 14.66 -4.15 36.24
N PHE A 7 13.91 -4.92 37.00
CA PHE A 7 13.26 -6.10 36.46
C PHE A 7 12.40 -5.67 35.28
N TYR A 8 12.58 -6.32 34.15
CA TYR A 8 11.62 -6.17 33.10
C TYR A 8 10.36 -6.95 33.49
N GLU A 9 9.25 -6.24 33.41
CA GLU A 9 7.95 -6.79 33.66
C GLU A 9 7.05 -6.40 32.49
N VAL A 10 6.34 -7.41 31.94
CA VAL A 10 5.29 -7.26 30.95
C VAL A 10 4.02 -7.85 31.49
N LYS A 11 2.96 -7.10 31.41
CA LYS A 11 1.60 -7.60 31.67
C LYS A 11 0.87 -7.73 30.34
N TYR A 12 0.43 -8.93 30.01
CA TYR A 12 -0.44 -9.19 28.88
C TYR A 12 -1.84 -9.47 29.36
N ILE A 13 -2.85 -8.82 28.79
CA ILE A 13 -4.26 -9.02 29.13
C ILE A 13 -5.02 -9.30 27.84
N HIS A 14 -5.67 -10.45 27.79
CA HIS A 14 -6.57 -10.79 26.70
C HIS A 14 -8.03 -10.56 27.16
N TYR A 15 -8.71 -9.60 26.54
CA TYR A 15 -10.13 -9.29 26.73
C TYR A 15 -10.95 -10.01 25.67
N PHE A 16 -11.87 -10.84 26.11
CA PHE A 16 -12.77 -11.61 25.24
C PHE A 16 -14.05 -10.83 24.91
N GLU A 17 -14.77 -11.24 23.86
CA GLU A 17 -16.03 -10.62 23.44
C GLU A 17 -17.12 -10.64 24.51
N ASP A 18 -17.12 -11.64 25.42
CA ASP A 18 -18.07 -11.77 26.54
C ASP A 18 -17.75 -10.87 27.72
N GLY A 19 -16.71 -10.04 27.64
CA GLY A 19 -16.26 -9.13 28.69
C GLY A 19 -15.38 -9.79 29.76
N THR A 20 -15.09 -11.08 29.66
CA THR A 20 -14.08 -11.74 30.49
C THR A 20 -12.67 -11.41 30.04
N TYR A 21 -11.67 -11.65 30.88
CA TYR A 21 -10.29 -11.42 30.54
C TYR A 21 -9.33 -12.41 31.22
N ASN A 22 -8.20 -12.68 30.57
CA ASN A 22 -7.10 -13.47 31.11
C ASN A 22 -5.85 -12.61 31.25
N PRO A 23 -5.32 -12.38 32.45
CA PRO A 23 -4.07 -11.70 32.68
C PRO A 23 -2.89 -12.68 32.70
N TYR A 24 -1.77 -12.28 32.10
CA TYR A 24 -0.49 -12.98 32.14
C TYR A 24 0.60 -12.00 32.58
N GLU A 25 1.48 -12.41 33.48
CA GLU A 25 2.58 -11.59 33.96
C GLU A 25 3.91 -12.29 33.70
N TYR A 26 4.85 -11.54 33.10
CA TYR A 26 6.19 -11.99 32.77
C TYR A 26 7.20 -11.09 33.48
N LYS A 27 8.05 -11.70 34.33
CA LYS A 27 9.03 -10.99 35.17
C LYS A 27 10.40 -11.65 35.03
N GLY A 28 11.44 -10.86 34.89
CA GLY A 28 12.80 -11.37 34.81
C GLY A 28 13.75 -10.51 34.01
N ASN A 29 14.73 -11.13 33.38
CA ASN A 29 15.59 -10.43 32.46
C ASN A 29 14.86 -10.17 31.13
N ILE A 30 15.31 -9.14 30.38
CA ILE A 30 14.63 -8.70 29.16
C ILE A 30 14.47 -9.81 28.11
N ILE A 31 15.43 -10.74 28.03
CA ILE A 31 15.42 -11.81 27.01
C ILE A 31 14.33 -12.85 27.36
N GLU A 32 14.27 -13.26 28.62
CA GLU A 32 13.28 -14.24 29.10
C GLU A 32 11.86 -13.66 28.99
N VAL A 33 11.68 -12.42 29.44
CA VAL A 33 10.39 -11.73 29.36
C VAL A 33 9.94 -11.59 27.90
N ALA A 34 10.83 -11.15 27.00
CA ALA A 34 10.52 -11.03 25.57
C ALA A 34 10.14 -12.39 24.96
N LYS A 35 10.91 -13.45 25.22
CA LYS A 35 10.64 -14.81 24.69
C LYS A 35 9.32 -15.37 25.18
N SER A 36 9.07 -15.29 26.49
CA SER A 36 7.87 -15.90 27.09
C SER A 36 6.59 -15.17 26.68
N CYS A 37 6.63 -13.84 26.70
CA CYS A 37 5.51 -13.01 26.26
C CYS A 37 5.23 -13.20 24.76
N PHE A 38 6.27 -13.18 23.92
CA PHE A 38 6.12 -13.42 22.50
C PHE A 38 5.58 -14.81 22.17
N ALA A 39 6.02 -15.85 22.88
CA ALA A 39 5.51 -17.21 22.71
C ALA A 39 4.00 -17.30 22.98
N GLN A 40 3.52 -16.63 24.04
CA GLN A 40 2.09 -16.56 24.34
C GLN A 40 1.31 -15.84 23.24
N LEU A 41 1.76 -14.65 22.84
CA LEU A 41 1.10 -13.88 21.78
C LEU A 41 1.06 -14.66 20.45
N LYS A 42 2.17 -15.33 20.09
CA LYS A 42 2.25 -16.15 18.90
C LYS A 42 1.31 -17.34 18.91
N ALA A 43 1.11 -17.98 20.07
CA ALA A 43 0.19 -19.13 20.21
C ALA A 43 -1.28 -18.74 19.98
N GLU A 44 -1.62 -17.46 20.10
CA GLU A 44 -2.97 -16.94 19.90
C GLU A 44 -3.22 -16.35 18.51
N ILE A 45 -2.21 -16.31 17.64
CA ILE A 45 -2.33 -15.83 16.26
C ILE A 45 -3.21 -16.80 15.47
N LYS A 46 -4.26 -16.24 14.86
CA LYS A 46 -5.14 -16.96 13.93
C LYS A 46 -4.78 -16.58 12.50
N GLN A 47 -4.99 -17.50 11.56
CA GLN A 47 -4.78 -17.25 10.14
C GLN A 47 -6.10 -17.42 9.39
N LYS A 48 -6.31 -16.56 8.38
CA LYS A 48 -7.42 -16.64 7.45
C LYS A 48 -6.88 -16.80 6.03
N GLU A 49 -7.49 -17.74 5.29
CA GLU A 49 -7.15 -17.95 3.88
C GLU A 49 -7.88 -16.93 3.01
N TYR A 50 -7.14 -16.37 2.05
CA TYR A 50 -7.64 -15.51 0.97
C TYR A 50 -7.29 -16.12 -0.37
N ILE A 51 -8.26 -16.13 -1.31
CA ILE A 51 -8.10 -16.75 -2.64
C ILE A 51 -8.28 -15.68 -3.72
N PHE A 52 -7.25 -15.48 -4.53
CA PHE A 52 -7.23 -14.54 -5.65
C PHE A 52 -6.96 -15.30 -6.97
N GLY A 53 -8.03 -15.80 -7.60
CA GLY A 53 -7.91 -16.67 -8.76
C GLY A 53 -7.23 -17.99 -8.41
N LEU A 54 -6.01 -18.21 -8.88
CA LEU A 54 -5.20 -19.39 -8.56
C LEU A 54 -4.28 -19.22 -7.36
N PHE A 55 -4.15 -17.99 -6.83
CA PHE A 55 -3.27 -17.68 -5.71
C PHE A 55 -4.00 -17.87 -4.39
N ARG A 56 -3.30 -18.43 -3.41
CA ARG A 56 -3.75 -18.54 -2.02
C ARG A 56 -2.78 -17.80 -1.13
N GLU A 57 -3.31 -17.01 -0.22
CA GLU A 57 -2.55 -16.28 0.78
C GLU A 57 -3.13 -16.51 2.16
N TYR A 58 -2.28 -16.80 3.14
CA TYR A 58 -2.68 -16.94 4.54
C TYR A 58 -2.30 -15.68 5.29
N VAL A 59 -3.29 -14.95 5.74
CA VAL A 59 -3.09 -13.70 6.47
C VAL A 59 -3.39 -13.91 7.93
N GLU A 60 -2.41 -13.62 8.77
CA GLU A 60 -2.52 -13.63 10.23
C GLU A 60 -3.42 -12.49 10.70
N ASP A 61 -4.22 -12.69 11.75
CA ASP A 61 -4.95 -11.61 12.41
C ASP A 61 -3.99 -10.57 12.99
N TYR A 62 -2.88 -11.00 13.59
CA TYR A 62 -1.78 -10.15 13.99
C TYR A 62 -0.47 -10.70 13.44
N SER A 63 0.25 -9.88 12.69
CA SER A 63 1.52 -10.32 12.10
C SER A 63 2.56 -10.65 13.17
N GLU A 64 3.13 -11.85 13.09
CA GLU A 64 4.19 -12.30 13.99
C GLU A 64 5.39 -11.33 13.99
N ILE A 65 5.79 -10.83 12.81
CA ILE A 65 6.88 -9.86 12.67
C ILE A 65 6.56 -8.56 13.41
N VAL A 66 5.33 -8.06 13.25
CA VAL A 66 4.90 -6.79 13.82
C VAL A 66 4.82 -6.88 15.34
N ILE A 67 4.21 -7.94 15.88
CA ILE A 67 4.13 -8.16 17.34
C ILE A 67 5.53 -8.25 17.94
N ARG A 68 6.42 -9.06 17.34
CA ARG A 68 7.80 -9.22 17.80
C ARG A 68 8.53 -7.88 17.86
N ASP A 69 8.51 -7.14 16.77
CA ASP A 69 9.30 -5.92 16.66
C ASP A 69 8.74 -4.79 17.54
N LEU A 70 7.41 -4.68 17.68
CA LEU A 70 6.79 -3.72 18.61
C LEU A 70 7.03 -4.10 20.07
N LEU A 71 6.98 -5.38 20.45
CA LEU A 71 7.31 -5.85 21.80
C LEU A 71 8.77 -5.50 22.16
N ILE A 72 9.71 -5.81 21.26
CA ILE A 72 11.13 -5.49 21.47
C ILE A 72 11.34 -3.97 21.57
N ASN A 73 10.69 -3.18 20.73
CA ASN A 73 10.74 -1.72 20.81
C ASN A 73 10.19 -1.22 22.15
N ALA A 74 9.05 -1.74 22.60
CA ALA A 74 8.46 -1.36 23.88
C ALA A 74 9.40 -1.65 25.06
N LEU A 75 10.04 -2.81 25.07
CA LEU A 75 11.00 -3.20 26.09
C LEU A 75 12.31 -2.38 26.04
N ALA A 76 12.82 -2.11 24.83
CA ALA A 76 14.06 -1.37 24.64
C ALA A 76 13.92 0.12 24.93
N HIS A 77 12.76 0.71 24.65
CA HIS A 77 12.52 2.15 24.76
C HIS A 77 11.76 2.55 26.04
N ARG A 78 11.33 1.60 26.89
CA ARG A 78 10.64 1.95 28.14
C ARG A 78 11.50 2.90 28.99
N SER A 79 10.84 3.79 29.73
CA SER A 79 11.49 4.59 30.75
C SER A 79 11.90 3.69 31.93
N LEU A 80 13.20 3.63 32.23
CA LEU A 80 13.73 2.86 33.36
C LEU A 80 13.61 3.63 34.70
N SER A 81 13.38 4.93 34.64
CA SER A 81 13.18 5.78 35.84
C SER A 81 11.74 5.69 36.38
N ARG A 82 10.81 5.14 35.62
CA ARG A 82 9.41 4.97 36.03
C ARG A 82 9.18 3.54 36.50
N GLN A 83 8.42 3.41 37.60
CA GLN A 83 8.02 2.08 38.14
C GLN A 83 6.89 1.42 37.34
N GLN A 84 6.55 1.96 36.18
CA GLN A 84 5.53 1.42 35.30
C GLN A 84 6.08 0.25 34.47
N ILE A 85 5.21 -0.66 34.09
CA ILE A 85 5.53 -1.86 33.31
C ILE A 85 5.07 -1.69 31.85
N VAL A 86 5.59 -2.53 30.96
CA VAL A 86 5.05 -2.64 29.59
C VAL A 86 3.73 -3.39 29.69
N GLU A 87 2.68 -2.84 29.10
CA GLU A 87 1.37 -3.50 29.02
C GLU A 87 1.02 -3.84 27.58
N ILE A 88 0.49 -5.05 27.40
CA ILE A 88 -0.07 -5.51 26.14
C ILE A 88 -1.52 -5.85 26.38
N ARG A 89 -2.42 -5.30 25.58
CA ARG A 89 -3.86 -5.53 25.69
C ARG A 89 -4.39 -6.00 24.34
N LYS A 90 -4.94 -7.20 24.29
CA LYS A 90 -5.62 -7.74 23.13
C LYS A 90 -7.11 -7.68 23.37
N TYR A 91 -7.85 -7.11 22.45
CA TYR A 91 -9.30 -6.97 22.51
C TYR A 91 -9.91 -7.76 21.35
N ASP A 92 -10.68 -8.80 21.65
CA ASP A 92 -11.44 -9.54 20.64
C ASP A 92 -12.61 -8.68 20.14
N ASP A 93 -13.30 -7.96 21.01
CA ASP A 93 -14.23 -6.89 20.62
C ASP A 93 -13.45 -5.72 20.02
N GLY A 94 -13.83 -5.32 18.80
CA GLY A 94 -13.11 -4.31 18.03
C GLY A 94 -11.85 -4.81 17.30
N GLY A 95 -11.36 -6.01 17.59
CA GLY A 95 -10.28 -6.68 16.85
C GLY A 95 -8.97 -5.90 16.79
N TYR A 96 -8.43 -5.49 17.94
CA TYR A 96 -7.15 -4.78 18.00
C TYR A 96 -6.26 -5.23 19.16
N LEU A 97 -4.97 -4.98 19.02
CA LEU A 97 -3.93 -5.23 20.03
C LEU A 97 -3.19 -3.92 20.28
N GLU A 98 -3.04 -3.57 21.54
CA GLU A 98 -2.26 -2.42 22.01
C GLU A 98 -0.99 -2.87 22.71
N ILE A 99 0.11 -2.20 22.41
CA ILE A 99 1.39 -2.35 23.12
C ILE A 99 1.75 -0.98 23.69
N GLU A 100 1.71 -0.88 25.02
CA GLU A 100 2.00 0.33 25.77
C GLU A 100 3.37 0.24 26.42
N SER A 101 4.22 1.23 26.15
CA SER A 101 5.56 1.37 26.73
C SER A 101 5.63 2.60 27.62
N PRO A 102 6.10 2.48 28.88
CA PRO A 102 6.27 3.62 29.79
C PRO A 102 7.27 4.65 29.27
N GLY A 103 6.89 5.92 29.42
CA GLY A 103 7.66 7.08 28.95
C GLY A 103 7.19 7.59 27.60
N THR A 104 7.32 8.90 27.39
CA THR A 104 6.99 9.60 26.14
C THR A 104 7.97 9.23 25.04
N PHE A 105 7.80 9.74 23.81
CA PHE A 105 8.84 9.58 22.79
C PHE A 105 10.18 10.22 23.25
N PRO A 106 11.33 9.67 22.83
CA PRO A 106 12.63 10.31 23.09
C PRO A 106 12.71 11.71 22.50
N GLU A 107 13.60 12.53 23.02
CA GLU A 107 13.79 13.91 22.56
C GLU A 107 13.95 14.01 21.04
N GLY A 108 13.16 14.87 20.41
CA GLY A 108 13.13 15.09 18.97
C GLY A 108 12.37 14.04 18.17
N VAL A 109 11.78 13.02 18.82
CA VAL A 109 10.88 12.04 18.22
C VAL A 109 9.44 12.37 18.60
N THR A 110 8.52 12.24 17.66
CA THR A 110 7.08 12.51 17.83
C THR A 110 6.26 11.51 17.06
N VAL A 111 4.96 11.47 17.27
CA VAL A 111 3.99 10.68 16.47
C VAL A 111 4.07 10.95 14.96
N ASN A 112 4.57 12.11 14.54
CA ASN A 112 4.67 12.50 13.14
C ASN A 112 6.02 12.18 12.48
N ASN A 113 7.06 11.87 13.27
CA ASN A 113 8.42 11.67 12.74
C ASN A 113 9.14 10.40 13.24
N TYR A 114 8.51 9.57 14.09
CA TYR A 114 9.10 8.36 14.68
C TYR A 114 9.66 7.38 13.64
N LEU A 115 9.18 7.44 12.42
CA LEU A 115 9.67 6.62 11.31
C LEU A 115 11.01 7.09 10.75
N ARG A 116 11.30 8.38 10.89
CA ARG A 116 12.50 9.03 10.30
C ARG A 116 13.60 9.28 11.31
N ARG A 117 13.29 9.24 12.60
CA ARG A 117 14.24 9.55 13.66
C ARG A 117 14.41 8.33 14.56
N THR A 118 15.64 7.91 14.67
CA THR A 118 16.06 6.87 15.61
C THR A 118 16.85 7.53 16.72
N ASN A 119 16.22 7.68 17.88
CA ASN A 119 16.90 8.12 19.10
C ASN A 119 16.56 7.12 20.21
N PRO A 120 17.40 6.09 20.45
CA PRO A 120 17.10 5.10 21.47
C PRO A 120 17.15 5.73 22.87
N ARG A 121 16.07 5.56 23.64
CA ARG A 121 16.03 6.01 25.04
C ARG A 121 17.10 5.32 25.89
N ASN A 122 17.31 4.03 25.64
CA ASN A 122 18.27 3.18 26.36
C ASN A 122 19.31 2.62 25.36
N PRO A 123 20.33 3.40 24.94
CA PRO A 123 21.26 2.97 23.89
C PRO A 123 21.98 1.67 24.23
N ASN A 124 22.47 1.50 25.47
CA ASN A 124 23.15 0.26 25.87
C ASN A 124 22.26 -0.97 25.81
N VAL A 125 20.97 -0.84 26.15
CA VAL A 125 19.99 -1.94 26.04
C VAL A 125 19.77 -2.27 24.58
N MET A 126 19.60 -1.24 23.75
CA MET A 126 19.39 -1.43 22.31
C MET A 126 20.59 -2.10 21.64
N ASP A 127 21.82 -1.74 22.01
CA ASP A 127 23.03 -2.34 21.46
C ASP A 127 23.15 -3.83 21.83
N ILE A 128 22.89 -4.18 23.10
CA ILE A 128 22.81 -5.60 23.52
C ILE A 128 21.77 -6.37 22.73
N LEU A 129 20.57 -5.79 22.57
CA LEU A 129 19.49 -6.45 21.81
C LEU A 129 19.84 -6.66 20.34
N ARG A 130 20.61 -5.74 19.75
CA ARG A 130 21.14 -5.88 18.38
C ARG A 130 22.22 -6.96 18.27
N GLU A 131 23.15 -7.00 19.22
CA GLU A 131 24.22 -8.01 19.25
C GLU A 131 23.68 -9.44 19.33
N ILE A 132 22.61 -9.63 20.13
CA ILE A 132 21.97 -10.96 20.25
C ILE A 132 20.90 -11.22 19.17
N GLY A 133 20.72 -10.31 18.21
CA GLY A 133 19.78 -10.47 17.09
C GLY A 133 18.31 -10.33 17.44
N LEU A 134 17.96 -9.76 18.59
CA LEU A 134 16.58 -9.47 18.97
C LEU A 134 16.08 -8.13 18.41
N ALA A 135 16.95 -7.14 18.29
CA ALA A 135 16.64 -5.84 17.68
C ALA A 135 17.31 -5.70 16.31
N GLU A 136 16.66 -4.97 15.43
CA GLU A 136 17.18 -4.66 14.10
C GLU A 136 18.26 -3.59 14.11
N LYS A 137 19.02 -3.49 13.00
CA LYS A 137 19.92 -2.36 12.77
C LYS A 137 19.13 -1.06 12.73
N ALA A 138 19.73 0.04 13.19
CA ALA A 138 19.08 1.33 13.32
C ALA A 138 18.31 1.74 12.05
N GLY A 139 17.02 2.04 12.20
CA GLY A 139 16.15 2.61 11.15
C GLY A 139 15.41 1.62 10.26
N SER A 140 15.56 0.30 10.41
CA SER A 140 14.90 -0.70 9.54
C SER A 140 13.66 -1.38 10.14
N GLY A 141 13.41 -1.22 11.45
CA GLY A 141 12.32 -1.94 12.14
C GLY A 141 10.94 -1.56 11.62
N PHE A 142 10.64 -0.27 11.56
CA PHE A 142 9.33 0.18 11.07
C PHE A 142 9.13 -0.05 9.56
N ASP A 143 10.19 -0.03 8.76
CA ASP A 143 10.09 -0.36 7.33
C ASP A 143 9.63 -1.80 7.12
N LYS A 144 10.11 -2.74 7.96
CA LYS A 144 9.66 -4.14 7.94
C LYS A 144 8.21 -4.28 8.41
N ILE A 145 7.86 -3.62 9.52
CA ILE A 145 6.49 -3.59 10.05
C ILE A 145 5.53 -3.10 8.96
N PHE A 146 5.83 -1.97 8.32
CA PHE A 146 4.97 -1.38 7.30
C PHE A 146 4.88 -2.25 6.05
N THR A 147 6.01 -2.78 5.59
CA THR A 147 6.04 -3.68 4.43
C THR A 147 5.18 -4.91 4.67
N ASP A 148 5.29 -5.54 5.85
CA ASP A 148 4.53 -6.74 6.18
C ASP A 148 3.03 -6.46 6.28
N LEU A 149 2.63 -5.39 6.97
CA LEU A 149 1.22 -5.02 7.11
C LEU A 149 0.58 -4.65 5.78
N LEU A 150 1.24 -3.82 4.97
CA LEU A 150 0.69 -3.41 3.68
C LEU A 150 0.58 -4.58 2.70
N LYS A 151 1.55 -5.49 2.66
CA LYS A 151 1.45 -6.72 1.86
C LYS A 151 0.25 -7.59 2.26
N LYS A 152 -0.07 -7.63 3.53
CA LYS A 152 -1.22 -8.35 4.10
C LYS A 152 -2.52 -7.53 4.06
N GLY A 153 -2.53 -6.41 3.36
CA GLY A 153 -3.71 -5.55 3.20
C GLY A 153 -4.22 -4.94 4.51
N LYS A 154 -3.35 -4.79 5.50
CA LYS A 154 -3.68 -4.25 6.83
C LYS A 154 -3.39 -2.76 6.94
N SER A 155 -4.01 -2.10 7.93
CA SER A 155 -3.67 -0.73 8.31
C SER A 155 -2.30 -0.68 9.00
N LEU A 156 -1.64 0.46 8.89
CA LEU A 156 -0.41 0.72 9.64
C LEU A 156 -0.72 0.90 11.12
N PRO A 157 0.26 0.65 12.03
CA PRO A 157 0.07 0.87 13.45
C PRO A 157 -0.23 2.35 13.74
N GLU A 158 -1.16 2.58 14.65
CA GLU A 158 -1.53 3.93 15.09
C GLU A 158 -0.76 4.24 16.38
N PRO A 159 0.25 5.15 16.36
CA PRO A 159 0.94 5.58 17.57
C PRO A 159 0.12 6.64 18.30
N GLU A 160 0.06 6.53 19.60
CA GLU A 160 -0.51 7.51 20.53
C GLU A 160 0.50 7.82 21.62
N GLU A 161 0.72 9.10 21.89
CA GLU A 161 1.56 9.55 23.01
C GLU A 161 0.69 10.15 24.09
N THR A 162 0.80 9.60 25.30
CA THR A 162 0.17 10.14 26.51
C THR A 162 1.22 10.90 27.33
N GLU A 163 0.81 11.49 28.45
CA GLU A 163 1.74 12.12 29.41
C GLU A 163 2.78 11.14 29.96
N ASN A 164 2.47 9.84 29.96
CA ASN A 164 3.26 8.84 30.68
C ASN A 164 3.70 7.65 29.85
N SER A 165 3.19 7.48 28.64
CA SER A 165 3.45 6.30 27.82
C SER A 165 3.33 6.59 26.32
N VAL A 166 3.88 5.68 25.52
CA VAL A 166 3.64 5.55 24.08
C VAL A 166 2.89 4.24 23.85
N ILE A 167 1.76 4.32 23.12
CA ILE A 167 0.91 3.20 22.79
C ILE A 167 0.95 2.98 21.26
N PHE A 168 1.15 1.75 20.82
CA PHE A 168 0.95 1.34 19.43
C PHE A 168 -0.25 0.44 19.33
N ARG A 169 -1.23 0.85 18.53
CA ARG A 169 -2.44 0.05 18.25
C ARG A 169 -2.34 -0.62 16.89
N ILE A 170 -2.58 -1.93 16.84
CA ILE A 170 -2.57 -2.76 15.63
C ILE A 170 -3.95 -3.36 15.45
N LYS A 171 -4.55 -3.27 14.26
CA LYS A 171 -5.85 -3.87 13.94
C LYS A 171 -5.69 -5.28 13.37
N SER A 172 -6.57 -6.19 13.74
CA SER A 172 -6.58 -7.59 13.30
C SER A 172 -7.12 -7.74 11.88
N ASN A 173 -8.04 -6.87 11.47
CA ASN A 173 -8.76 -6.98 10.21
C ASN A 173 -7.91 -6.62 9.00
N VAL A 174 -8.22 -7.26 7.87
CA VAL A 174 -7.75 -6.84 6.55
C VAL A 174 -8.63 -5.69 6.08
N VAL A 175 -8.03 -4.55 5.77
CA VAL A 175 -8.73 -3.36 5.28
C VAL A 175 -8.80 -3.32 3.74
N SER A 176 -7.91 -4.06 3.07
CA SER A 176 -7.85 -4.08 1.62
C SER A 176 -7.39 -5.44 1.06
N GLU A 177 -8.33 -6.33 0.74
CA GLU A 177 -8.02 -7.56 0.00
C GLU A 177 -7.40 -7.26 -1.37
N LYS A 178 -7.80 -6.13 -1.97
CA LYS A 178 -7.24 -5.69 -3.24
C LYS A 178 -5.74 -5.40 -3.18
N LEU A 179 -5.25 -4.89 -2.06
CA LEU A 179 -3.82 -4.64 -1.87
C LEU A 179 -3.03 -5.96 -1.78
N ILE A 180 -3.59 -6.99 -1.14
CA ILE A 180 -3.02 -8.35 -1.12
C ILE A 180 -2.92 -8.87 -2.55
N GLU A 181 -4.03 -8.83 -3.31
CA GLU A 181 -4.06 -9.28 -4.71
C GLU A 181 -2.99 -8.55 -5.55
N MET A 182 -2.89 -7.23 -5.41
CA MET A 182 -1.90 -6.44 -6.16
C MET A 182 -0.46 -6.80 -5.78
N SER A 183 -0.19 -7.06 -4.52
CA SER A 183 1.13 -7.47 -4.05
C SER A 183 1.54 -8.82 -4.64
N LEU A 184 0.64 -9.80 -4.66
CA LEU A 184 0.87 -11.11 -5.27
C LEU A 184 1.08 -11.02 -6.79
N LEU A 185 0.25 -10.22 -7.48
CA LEU A 185 0.38 -10.01 -8.92
C LEU A 185 1.71 -9.34 -9.27
N TYR A 186 2.16 -8.37 -8.45
CA TYR A 186 3.44 -7.72 -8.64
C TYR A 186 4.60 -8.72 -8.47
N GLU A 187 4.60 -9.49 -7.40
CA GLU A 187 5.64 -10.48 -7.12
C GLU A 187 5.73 -11.53 -8.24
N ASN A 188 4.59 -11.97 -8.74
CA ASN A 188 4.53 -12.90 -9.88
C ASN A 188 5.04 -12.25 -11.20
N GLN A 189 4.73 -10.97 -11.44
CA GLN A 189 5.13 -10.27 -12.67
C GLN A 189 6.61 -9.87 -12.65
N VAL A 190 7.14 -9.45 -11.50
CA VAL A 190 8.49 -8.88 -11.36
C VAL A 190 9.52 -9.89 -10.84
N GLY A 191 9.05 -11.00 -10.22
CA GLY A 191 9.89 -12.01 -9.58
C GLY A 191 10.53 -11.56 -8.26
N LYS A 192 10.08 -10.43 -7.70
CA LYS A 192 10.56 -9.86 -6.43
C LYS A 192 9.40 -9.15 -5.72
N PRO A 193 9.41 -9.16 -4.35
CA PRO A 193 8.40 -8.45 -3.60
C PRO A 193 8.45 -6.92 -3.83
N MET A 194 7.31 -6.26 -3.68
CA MET A 194 7.21 -4.80 -3.70
C MET A 194 8.08 -4.19 -2.60
N LYS A 195 8.69 -3.05 -2.90
CA LYS A 195 9.36 -2.22 -1.91
C LYS A 195 8.33 -1.41 -1.11
N LEU A 196 8.71 -0.95 0.08
CA LEU A 196 7.83 -0.15 0.94
C LEU A 196 7.25 1.07 0.24
N ASP A 197 8.06 1.83 -0.51
CA ASP A 197 7.59 3.02 -1.24
C ASP A 197 6.51 2.67 -2.27
N GLU A 198 6.67 1.54 -2.98
CA GLU A 198 5.70 1.05 -3.97
C GLU A 198 4.38 0.62 -3.28
N LEU A 199 4.48 -0.06 -2.13
CA LEU A 199 3.32 -0.46 -1.33
C LEU A 199 2.57 0.75 -0.77
N LEU A 200 3.28 1.76 -0.27
CA LEU A 200 2.67 2.98 0.26
C LEU A 200 1.89 3.74 -0.83
N VAL A 201 2.49 3.94 -2.00
CA VAL A 201 1.81 4.59 -3.14
C VAL A 201 0.62 3.77 -3.61
N LEU A 202 0.80 2.45 -3.76
CA LEU A 202 -0.26 1.58 -4.23
C LEU A 202 -1.41 1.48 -3.22
N SER A 203 -1.12 1.43 -1.91
CA SER A 203 -2.15 1.40 -0.86
C SER A 203 -3.03 2.65 -0.89
N GLU A 204 -2.44 3.83 -1.10
CA GLU A 204 -3.19 5.09 -1.25
C GLU A 204 -4.11 5.04 -2.48
N VAL A 205 -3.61 4.55 -3.61
CA VAL A 205 -4.40 4.44 -4.85
C VAL A 205 -5.53 3.42 -4.71
N VAL A 206 -5.28 2.28 -4.07
CA VAL A 206 -6.28 1.24 -3.85
C VAL A 206 -7.38 1.73 -2.91
N ASN A 207 -7.00 2.33 -1.77
CA ASN A 207 -7.94 2.73 -0.73
C ASN A 207 -8.79 3.94 -1.13
N LYS A 208 -8.19 4.94 -1.78
CA LYS A 208 -8.88 6.18 -2.17
C LYS A 208 -9.48 6.10 -3.59
N LYS A 209 -9.23 5.01 -4.34
CA LYS A 209 -9.66 4.78 -5.73
C LYS A 209 -9.12 5.82 -6.73
N ARG A 210 -8.93 7.06 -6.31
CA ARG A 210 -8.34 8.16 -7.08
C ARG A 210 -7.54 9.06 -6.14
N VAL A 211 -6.26 9.28 -6.44
CA VAL A 211 -5.34 10.05 -5.60
C VAL A 211 -4.64 11.13 -6.41
N LYS A 212 -4.64 12.35 -5.93
CA LYS A 212 -3.91 13.47 -6.54
C LYS A 212 -2.43 13.36 -6.23
N VAL A 213 -1.58 13.91 -7.11
CA VAL A 213 -0.13 13.98 -6.88
C VAL A 213 0.21 14.66 -5.54
N ALA A 214 -0.53 15.73 -5.19
CA ALA A 214 -0.34 16.43 -3.93
C ALA A 214 -0.59 15.55 -2.69
N ASP A 215 -1.58 14.65 -2.76
CA ASP A 215 -1.86 13.71 -1.66
C ASP A 215 -0.75 12.66 -1.54
N LEU A 216 -0.23 12.18 -2.66
CA LEU A 216 0.91 11.25 -2.68
C LEU A 216 2.20 11.90 -2.14
N ALA A 217 2.38 13.20 -2.36
CA ALA A 217 3.52 13.94 -1.83
C ALA A 217 3.52 14.04 -0.29
N ASN A 218 2.36 13.85 0.34
CA ASN A 218 2.20 13.84 1.80
C ASN A 218 2.46 12.45 2.43
N ILE A 219 2.73 11.42 1.63
CA ILE A 219 3.06 10.10 2.17
C ILE A 219 4.35 10.20 2.99
N PRO A 220 4.34 9.80 4.28
CA PRO A 220 5.52 9.80 5.11
C PRO A 220 6.65 8.98 4.47
N ASN A 221 7.89 9.41 4.66
CA ASN A 221 9.12 8.72 4.24
C ASN A 221 9.43 8.68 2.74
N ILE A 222 8.57 9.22 1.85
CA ILE A 222 8.87 9.28 0.42
C ILE A 222 9.23 10.73 0.05
N GLY A 223 10.48 10.97 -0.34
CA GLY A 223 10.90 12.26 -0.91
C GLY A 223 10.35 12.45 -2.32
N ALA A 224 10.15 13.71 -2.74
CA ALA A 224 9.52 14.03 -4.03
C ALA A 224 10.19 13.35 -5.25
N TYR A 225 11.52 13.27 -5.29
CA TYR A 225 12.25 12.60 -6.36
C TYR A 225 11.98 11.08 -6.39
N ARG A 226 11.98 10.43 -5.22
CA ARG A 226 11.68 9.00 -5.10
C ARG A 226 10.22 8.72 -5.46
N LEU A 227 9.29 9.58 -5.05
CA LEU A 227 7.88 9.45 -5.37
C LEU A 227 7.64 9.39 -6.88
N GLN A 228 8.24 10.30 -7.66
CA GLN A 228 8.09 10.29 -9.12
C GLN A 228 8.62 8.98 -9.72
N SER A 229 9.80 8.53 -9.30
CA SER A 229 10.37 7.26 -9.77
C SER A 229 9.49 6.04 -9.45
N VAL A 230 8.84 6.03 -8.26
CA VAL A 230 7.89 4.97 -7.87
C VAL A 230 6.64 5.01 -8.74
N ILE A 231 6.08 6.20 -8.96
CA ILE A 231 4.91 6.39 -9.82
C ILE A 231 5.21 5.92 -11.25
N ASP A 232 6.33 6.36 -11.84
CA ASP A 232 6.72 5.98 -13.20
C ASP A 232 6.90 4.46 -13.32
N ARG A 233 7.49 3.83 -12.31
CA ARG A 233 7.65 2.37 -12.27
C ARG A 233 6.31 1.65 -12.18
N LEU A 234 5.41 2.06 -11.28
CA LEU A 234 4.09 1.45 -11.15
C LEU A 234 3.22 1.65 -12.40
N CYS A 235 3.34 2.80 -13.08
CA CYS A 235 2.71 3.05 -14.37
C CYS A 235 3.30 2.14 -15.46
N GLY A 236 4.62 2.01 -15.53
CA GLY A 236 5.31 1.15 -16.50
C GLY A 236 5.00 -0.34 -16.35
N LEU A 237 4.70 -0.77 -15.11
CA LEU A 237 4.27 -2.13 -14.79
C LEU A 237 2.74 -2.33 -14.87
N GLU A 238 1.98 -1.32 -15.28
CA GLU A 238 0.52 -1.33 -15.41
C GLU A 238 -0.23 -1.64 -14.09
N PHE A 239 0.29 -1.15 -12.95
CA PHE A 239 -0.42 -1.20 -11.67
C PHE A 239 -1.30 0.03 -11.46
N ILE A 240 -0.81 1.20 -11.85
CA ILE A 240 -1.56 2.45 -11.79
C ILE A 240 -1.54 3.15 -13.15
N GLU A 241 -2.48 4.06 -13.37
CA GLU A 241 -2.53 4.88 -14.58
C GLU A 241 -2.90 6.32 -14.24
N PRO A 242 -2.38 7.33 -15.00
CA PRO A 242 -2.76 8.71 -14.81
C PRO A 242 -4.20 8.96 -15.28
N SER A 243 -4.93 9.80 -14.56
CA SER A 243 -6.28 10.22 -14.87
C SER A 243 -6.42 11.72 -14.69
N GLY A 244 -6.92 12.43 -15.70
CA GLY A 244 -6.99 13.89 -15.74
C GLY A 244 -5.78 14.54 -16.42
N LYS A 245 -5.78 15.90 -16.50
CA LYS A 245 -4.72 16.70 -17.12
C LYS A 245 -4.26 17.78 -16.15
N THR A 246 -3.00 18.17 -16.21
CA THR A 246 -2.40 19.31 -15.49
C THR A 246 -2.79 19.38 -14.00
N SER A 247 -3.47 20.42 -13.56
CA SER A 247 -3.89 20.64 -12.16
C SER A 247 -4.86 19.59 -11.62
N GLY A 248 -5.53 18.82 -12.50
CA GLY A 248 -6.43 17.72 -12.16
C GLY A 248 -5.77 16.34 -12.25
N LEU A 249 -4.44 16.24 -12.44
CA LEU A 249 -3.73 14.99 -12.55
C LEU A 249 -3.86 14.19 -11.24
N SER A 250 -4.36 12.96 -11.39
CA SER A 250 -4.52 11.98 -10.32
C SER A 250 -4.14 10.61 -10.83
N TYR A 251 -3.90 9.69 -9.91
CA TYR A 251 -3.60 8.29 -10.22
C TYR A 251 -4.72 7.39 -9.75
N ILE A 252 -4.99 6.35 -10.53
CA ILE A 252 -6.01 5.33 -10.29
C ILE A 252 -5.40 3.97 -10.59
N LEU A 253 -6.00 2.88 -10.11
CA LEU A 253 -5.57 1.54 -10.53
C LEU A 253 -5.68 1.41 -12.04
N HIS A 254 -4.69 0.76 -12.66
CA HIS A 254 -4.70 0.48 -14.10
C HIS A 254 -5.92 -0.37 -14.49
N VAL A 255 -6.49 -0.11 -15.65
CA VAL A 255 -7.70 -0.77 -16.12
C VAL A 255 -7.63 -2.30 -16.11
N SER A 256 -6.43 -2.88 -16.36
CA SER A 256 -6.21 -4.33 -16.33
C SER A 256 -6.33 -4.95 -14.94
N LYS A 257 -6.21 -4.15 -13.88
CA LYS A 257 -6.24 -4.57 -12.48
C LYS A 257 -7.58 -4.33 -11.78
N ARG A 258 -8.57 -3.72 -12.49
CA ARG A 258 -9.90 -3.46 -11.96
C ARG A 258 -10.84 -4.61 -12.31
N LYS A 259 -11.32 -5.34 -11.31
CA LYS A 259 -12.22 -6.49 -11.50
C LYS A 259 -13.62 -6.29 -10.89
N ASP A 260 -13.82 -5.31 -10.00
CA ASP A 260 -15.04 -5.13 -9.23
C ASP A 260 -16.09 -4.22 -9.88
N LEU A 261 -17.35 -4.31 -9.41
CA LEU A 261 -18.50 -3.58 -9.97
C LEU A 261 -18.33 -2.05 -9.89
N ASP A 262 -17.78 -1.55 -8.80
CA ASP A 262 -17.45 -0.12 -8.61
C ASP A 262 -16.33 0.32 -9.56
N ASP A 263 -15.36 -0.56 -9.85
CA ASP A 263 -14.31 -0.34 -10.82
C ASP A 263 -14.82 -0.34 -12.27
N LYS A 264 -15.98 -0.97 -12.55
CA LYS A 264 -16.59 -0.95 -13.89
C LYS A 264 -17.03 0.46 -14.29
N ILE A 265 -17.53 1.26 -13.38
CA ILE A 265 -17.93 2.66 -13.65
C ILE A 265 -16.73 3.51 -14.01
N ASP A 266 -15.62 3.38 -13.27
CA ASP A 266 -14.37 4.08 -13.58
C ASP A 266 -13.68 3.50 -14.81
N CYS A 267 -13.80 2.19 -15.05
CA CYS A 267 -13.38 1.54 -16.30
C CYS A 267 -14.15 2.06 -17.52
N VAL A 268 -15.45 2.31 -17.38
CA VAL A 268 -16.26 2.90 -18.46
C VAL A 268 -15.80 4.34 -18.74
N LYS A 269 -15.54 5.13 -17.69
CA LYS A 269 -15.01 6.49 -17.83
C LYS A 269 -13.63 6.51 -18.47
N SER A 270 -12.70 5.62 -18.04
CA SER A 270 -11.36 5.50 -18.64
C SER A 270 -11.42 5.08 -20.09
N LYS A 271 -12.27 4.08 -20.43
CA LYS A 271 -12.47 3.66 -21.83
C LYS A 271 -13.03 4.80 -22.67
N LYS A 272 -13.94 5.62 -22.11
CA LYS A 272 -14.48 6.78 -22.81
C LYS A 272 -13.43 7.87 -23.04
N GLN A 273 -12.54 8.10 -22.05
CA GLN A 273 -11.41 9.02 -22.19
C GLN A 273 -10.36 8.53 -23.19
N GLU A 274 -10.02 7.23 -23.14
CA GLU A 274 -9.10 6.61 -24.09
C GLU A 274 -9.64 6.71 -25.52
N LYS A 275 -10.91 6.44 -25.71
CA LYS A 275 -11.59 6.57 -26.97
C LYS A 275 -11.59 8.02 -27.50
N ALA A 276 -11.82 8.99 -26.63
CA ALA A 276 -11.73 10.42 -26.98
C ALA A 276 -10.32 10.81 -27.42
N ARG A 277 -9.27 10.31 -26.74
CA ARG A 277 -7.87 10.53 -27.12
C ARG A 277 -7.55 9.90 -28.49
N GLN A 278 -8.04 8.70 -28.73
CA GLN A 278 -7.85 8.00 -30.02
C GLN A 278 -8.52 8.78 -31.17
N LYS A 279 -9.72 9.30 -30.98
CA LYS A 279 -10.41 10.16 -31.95
C LYS A 279 -9.62 11.45 -32.21
N GLU A 280 -9.17 12.12 -31.17
CA GLU A 280 -8.37 13.35 -31.27
C GLU A 280 -7.06 13.10 -32.03
N ALA A 281 -6.39 11.97 -31.79
CA ALA A 281 -5.19 11.61 -32.51
C ALA A 281 -5.43 11.43 -34.02
N ILE A 282 -6.55 10.76 -34.39
CA ILE A 282 -6.95 10.62 -35.79
C ILE A 282 -7.23 12.00 -36.43
N LEU A 283 -7.94 12.87 -35.75
CA LEU A 283 -8.26 14.20 -36.26
C LEU A 283 -7.01 15.05 -36.45
N ARG A 284 -6.08 15.04 -35.49
CA ARG A 284 -4.77 15.74 -35.62
C ARG A 284 -3.93 15.19 -36.76
N TYR A 285 -3.97 13.90 -36.98
CA TYR A 285 -3.29 13.29 -38.13
C TYR A 285 -3.86 13.82 -39.47
N LEU A 286 -5.20 13.90 -39.56
CA LEU A 286 -5.91 14.42 -40.71
C LEU A 286 -5.76 15.95 -40.92
N ASP A 287 -5.27 16.70 -39.94
CA ASP A 287 -4.89 18.10 -40.11
C ASP A 287 -3.62 18.26 -40.96
N SER A 288 -2.74 17.25 -40.96
CA SER A 288 -1.45 17.27 -41.66
C SER A 288 -1.43 16.36 -42.89
N ILE A 289 -2.23 15.29 -42.89
CA ILE A 289 -2.27 14.27 -43.94
C ILE A 289 -3.70 14.23 -44.52
N PRO A 290 -3.86 14.30 -45.84
CA PRO A 290 -5.19 14.47 -46.47
C PRO A 290 -6.19 13.35 -46.20
N THR A 291 -5.70 12.11 -46.05
CA THR A 291 -6.57 10.93 -45.85
C THR A 291 -5.94 9.95 -44.88
N ILE A 292 -6.77 9.09 -44.26
CA ILE A 292 -6.34 7.98 -43.40
C ILE A 292 -7.18 6.74 -43.70
N ASN A 293 -6.54 5.58 -43.71
CA ASN A 293 -7.24 4.28 -43.76
C ASN A 293 -7.13 3.53 -42.42
N ASN A 294 -7.80 2.36 -42.33
CA ASN A 294 -7.81 1.56 -41.10
C ASN A 294 -6.43 1.04 -40.69
N ALA A 295 -5.53 0.71 -41.65
CA ALA A 295 -4.19 0.24 -41.33
C ALA A 295 -3.31 1.37 -40.78
N GLU A 296 -3.35 2.54 -41.42
CA GLU A 296 -2.66 3.75 -40.95
C GLU A 296 -3.13 4.21 -39.58
N ALA A 297 -4.44 4.17 -39.35
CA ALA A 297 -5.01 4.50 -38.03
C ALA A 297 -4.59 3.51 -36.94
N ARG A 298 -4.50 2.22 -37.23
CA ARG A 298 -3.96 1.23 -36.30
C ARG A 298 -2.48 1.52 -35.97
N GLN A 299 -1.69 1.82 -36.97
CA GLN A 299 -0.29 2.17 -36.76
C GLN A 299 -0.14 3.46 -35.92
N LEU A 300 -0.92 4.50 -36.23
CA LEU A 300 -0.95 5.77 -35.49
C LEU A 300 -1.29 5.54 -34.00
N LEU A 301 -2.25 4.64 -33.73
CA LEU A 301 -2.76 4.34 -32.38
C LEU A 301 -2.00 3.19 -31.69
N SER A 302 -0.91 2.68 -32.29
CA SER A 302 -0.13 1.52 -31.80
C SER A 302 -1.00 0.28 -31.52
N LEU A 303 -1.99 0.02 -32.38
CA LEU A 303 -2.93 -1.10 -32.28
C LEU A 303 -2.50 -2.26 -33.18
N GLN A 304 -2.87 -3.49 -32.80
CA GLN A 304 -2.56 -4.70 -33.54
C GLN A 304 -3.59 -5.00 -34.64
N GLU A 305 -3.33 -5.98 -35.49
CA GLU A 305 -4.24 -6.35 -36.59
C GLU A 305 -5.60 -6.85 -36.10
N LYS A 306 -5.66 -7.54 -34.97
CA LYS A 306 -6.90 -7.95 -34.29
C LYS A 306 -7.82 -6.79 -33.88
N ASP A 307 -7.29 -5.56 -33.78
CA ASP A 307 -8.04 -4.36 -33.38
C ASP A 307 -8.70 -3.62 -34.56
N ARG A 308 -8.70 -4.21 -35.78
CA ARG A 308 -9.33 -3.63 -36.99
C ARG A 308 -10.77 -3.17 -36.76
N SER A 309 -11.56 -3.98 -36.03
CA SER A 309 -12.95 -3.64 -35.71
C SER A 309 -13.09 -2.46 -34.76
N LYS A 310 -12.10 -2.26 -33.88
CA LYS A 310 -12.05 -1.12 -32.94
C LYS A 310 -11.88 0.19 -33.70
N VAL A 311 -10.95 0.22 -34.67
CA VAL A 311 -10.71 1.41 -35.51
C VAL A 311 -11.89 1.69 -36.42
N SER A 312 -12.53 0.67 -36.99
CA SER A 312 -13.74 0.85 -37.80
C SER A 312 -14.90 1.50 -37.01
N ARG A 313 -15.05 1.15 -35.73
CA ARG A 313 -16.03 1.82 -34.84
C ARG A 313 -15.66 3.28 -34.54
N LEU A 314 -14.37 3.59 -34.37
CA LEU A 314 -13.92 4.98 -34.18
C LEU A 314 -14.23 5.82 -35.41
N PHE A 315 -14.00 5.31 -36.62
CA PHE A 315 -14.38 6.02 -37.85
C PHE A 315 -15.89 6.19 -37.99
N ALA A 316 -16.70 5.16 -37.71
CA ALA A 316 -18.14 5.26 -37.76
C ALA A 316 -18.69 6.36 -36.82
N GLU A 317 -18.09 6.50 -35.64
CA GLU A 317 -18.48 7.56 -34.70
C GLU A 317 -18.01 8.93 -35.16
N LEU A 318 -16.78 9.08 -35.67
CA LEU A 318 -16.31 10.34 -36.23
C LEU A 318 -17.13 10.79 -37.43
N ILE A 319 -17.65 9.86 -38.23
CA ILE A 319 -18.61 10.16 -39.30
C ILE A 319 -19.94 10.66 -38.71
N SER A 320 -20.47 9.97 -37.71
CA SER A 320 -21.72 10.39 -37.04
C SER A 320 -21.61 11.74 -36.33
N GLU A 321 -20.43 12.12 -35.91
CA GLU A 321 -20.07 13.40 -35.30
C GLU A 321 -19.78 14.50 -36.34
N ASN A 322 -19.87 14.19 -37.65
CA ASN A 322 -19.56 15.08 -38.78
C ASN A 322 -18.10 15.60 -38.80
N GLU A 323 -17.16 14.85 -38.23
CA GLU A 323 -15.75 15.24 -38.19
C GLU A 323 -14.96 14.72 -39.40
N ILE A 324 -15.35 13.57 -39.95
CA ILE A 324 -14.72 12.95 -41.10
C ILE A 324 -15.75 12.43 -42.11
N VAL A 325 -15.34 12.22 -43.34
CA VAL A 325 -16.15 11.65 -44.42
C VAL A 325 -15.32 10.64 -45.23
N GLN A 326 -15.97 9.62 -45.75
CA GLN A 326 -15.36 8.67 -46.67
C GLN A 326 -15.05 9.34 -48.02
N THR A 327 -13.89 9.05 -48.58
CA THR A 327 -13.51 9.57 -49.91
C THR A 327 -14.13 8.75 -51.03
N GLU A 328 -14.44 9.40 -52.17
CA GLU A 328 -15.05 8.71 -53.33
C GLU A 328 -14.08 7.74 -54.03
N GLU A 329 -12.77 7.91 -53.85
CA GLU A 329 -11.72 7.04 -54.42
C GLU A 329 -11.46 5.77 -53.59
N SER A 330 -12.34 5.42 -52.69
CA SER A 330 -12.18 4.26 -51.81
C SER A 330 -12.44 2.95 -52.53
N ALA A 331 -11.38 2.11 -52.69
CA ALA A 331 -11.56 0.72 -53.15
C ALA A 331 -12.25 -0.12 -52.04
N ALA A 332 -13.01 -1.14 -52.40
CA ALA A 332 -13.81 -1.95 -51.48
C ALA A 332 -13.00 -2.52 -50.28
N ASN A 333 -11.70 -2.77 -50.45
CA ASN A 333 -10.82 -3.32 -49.41
C ASN A 333 -9.91 -2.26 -48.75
N ASN A 334 -9.95 -0.99 -49.16
CA ASN A 334 -9.08 0.07 -48.63
C ASN A 334 -9.84 1.40 -48.56
N VAL A 335 -10.80 1.45 -47.67
CA VAL A 335 -11.64 2.65 -47.45
C VAL A 335 -10.79 3.75 -46.81
N LYS A 336 -10.76 4.93 -47.41
CA LYS A 336 -10.07 6.12 -46.92
C LYS A 336 -11.05 7.17 -46.43
N TYR A 337 -10.64 7.90 -45.39
CA TYR A 337 -11.42 8.95 -44.77
C TYR A 337 -10.63 10.26 -44.81
N LYS A 338 -11.31 11.38 -44.97
CA LYS A 338 -10.76 12.73 -44.89
C LYS A 338 -11.53 13.57 -43.86
N ARG A 339 -10.86 14.58 -43.33
CA ARG A 339 -11.49 15.53 -42.39
C ARG A 339 -12.52 16.39 -43.13
N LEU A 340 -13.69 16.56 -42.55
CA LEU A 340 -14.64 17.61 -42.93
C LEU A 340 -14.09 18.92 -42.39
N LYS A 341 -13.60 19.81 -43.29
CA LYS A 341 -13.27 21.20 -42.92
C LYS A 341 -14.61 21.93 -42.73
N GLY A 342 -14.86 22.37 -41.49
CA GLY A 342 -15.94 23.30 -41.18
C GLY A 342 -15.70 24.63 -41.83
#